data_7d3efaf113c811a90cbdb1a14598b969
#
_entry.id   7d3efaf113c811a90cbdb1a14598b969
#
_cell.length_a   1.000
_cell.length_b   1.000
_cell.length_c   1.000
_cell.angle_alpha   90.00
_cell.angle_beta   90.00
_cell.angle_gamma   90.00
#
_symmetry.space_group_name_H-M   'P 1'
#
loop_
_entity.id
_entity.type
_entity.pdbx_description
1 polymer ?
#
loop_
_entity_poly.entity_id
_entity_poly.type
_entity_poly.pdbx_seq_one_letter_code
_entity_poly.pdbx_strand_id
1 'polypeptide(L)'
;MVDVILGLQWGDEGKGKIVDYFAPNYDVIARFQGGPNAGHTLYVEGKKVVLHQIPSGIFHDGKTNLIGNGVVLDPVTLMKECATVASMGVDYKKNLYISERAHLILPTTVHLIKPAKLLKETKKLALP
;
A
#
# COMPACT_ATOMS: atom_id res chain seq x y z
N MET A 1 -9.20 11.52 -18.17
CA MET A 1 -9.05 12.47 -17.03
C MET A 1 -8.17 11.81 -16.00
N VAL A 2 -7.28 12.54 -15.34
CA VAL A 2 -6.44 12.01 -14.28
C VAL A 2 -6.70 12.83 -13.03
N ASP A 3 -7.09 12.16 -11.94
CA ASP A 3 -7.32 12.78 -10.65
C ASP A 3 -6.31 12.25 -9.64
N VAL A 4 -5.85 13.11 -8.73
CA VAL A 4 -4.84 12.77 -7.73
C VAL A 4 -5.41 13.00 -6.34
N ILE A 5 -5.37 11.96 -5.49
CA ILE A 5 -5.78 12.03 -4.09
C ILE A 5 -4.54 12.15 -3.22
N LEU A 6 -4.41 13.27 -2.53
CA LEU A 6 -3.30 13.56 -1.62
C LEU A 6 -3.80 13.68 -0.19
N GLY A 7 -3.02 13.19 0.75
CA GLY A 7 -3.19 13.48 2.16
C GLY A 7 -2.27 14.64 2.56
N LEU A 8 -2.81 15.63 3.23
CA LEU A 8 -2.09 16.86 3.57
C LEU A 8 -1.70 16.95 5.06
N GLN A 9 -1.91 15.89 5.84
CA GLN A 9 -1.66 15.92 7.28
C GLN A 9 -0.83 14.70 7.76
N TRP A 10 -1.42 13.87 8.59
CA TRP A 10 -0.70 12.86 9.39
C TRP A 10 -0.46 11.52 8.69
N GLY A 11 -1.06 11.26 7.54
CA GLY A 11 -0.89 10.02 6.77
C GLY A 11 -1.96 8.96 7.02
N ASP A 12 -2.86 9.17 7.96
CA ASP A 12 -3.97 8.29 8.35
C ASP A 12 -5.36 8.87 8.00
N GLU A 13 -5.43 9.82 7.09
CA GLU A 13 -6.65 10.55 6.70
C GLU A 13 -7.70 9.66 6.01
N GLY A 14 -7.40 8.40 5.79
CA GLY A 14 -8.33 7.46 5.15
C GLY A 14 -8.34 7.52 3.63
N LYS A 15 -7.23 7.95 3.00
CA LYS A 15 -7.09 8.01 1.53
C LYS A 15 -7.56 6.73 0.82
N GLY A 16 -7.24 5.55 1.36
CA GLY A 16 -7.65 4.29 0.77
C GLY A 16 -9.15 4.12 0.62
N LYS A 17 -9.95 4.60 1.58
CA LYS A 17 -11.42 4.59 1.50
C LYS A 17 -11.95 5.54 0.43
N ILE A 18 -11.31 6.71 0.30
CA ILE A 18 -11.68 7.69 -0.73
C ILE A 18 -11.34 7.16 -2.11
N VAL A 19 -10.17 6.54 -2.28
CA VAL A 19 -9.79 5.87 -3.55
C VAL A 19 -10.78 4.76 -3.89
N ASP A 20 -11.15 3.92 -2.92
CA ASP A 20 -12.13 2.84 -3.09
C ASP A 20 -13.49 3.39 -3.55
N TYR A 21 -13.96 4.45 -2.90
CA TYR A 21 -15.23 5.12 -3.23
C TYR A 21 -15.26 5.63 -4.67
N PHE A 22 -14.15 6.20 -5.16
CA PHE A 22 -14.06 6.73 -6.51
C PHE A 22 -13.64 5.69 -7.57
N ALA A 23 -13.09 4.55 -7.17
CA ALA A 23 -12.57 3.53 -8.08
C ALA A 23 -13.55 3.09 -9.19
N PRO A 24 -14.87 2.98 -8.95
CA PRO A 24 -15.81 2.64 -10.02
C PRO A 24 -15.79 3.60 -11.22
N ASN A 25 -15.43 4.87 -11.01
CA ASN A 25 -15.44 5.92 -12.04
C ASN A 25 -14.15 5.97 -12.88
N TYR A 26 -13.15 5.14 -12.58
CA TYR A 26 -11.85 5.15 -13.24
C TYR A 26 -11.49 3.77 -13.77
N ASP A 27 -10.76 3.71 -14.88
CA ASP A 27 -10.28 2.46 -15.47
C ASP A 27 -8.97 1.98 -14.82
N VAL A 28 -8.17 2.93 -14.32
CA VAL A 28 -6.86 2.67 -13.72
C VAL A 28 -6.77 3.31 -12.35
N ILE A 29 -6.45 2.50 -11.35
CA ILE A 29 -6.18 2.95 -9.99
C ILE A 29 -4.69 2.77 -9.70
N ALA A 30 -3.97 3.87 -9.53
CA ALA A 30 -2.53 3.85 -9.37
C ALA A 30 -2.11 4.32 -7.97
N ARG A 31 -1.25 3.53 -7.33
CA ARG A 31 -0.48 3.96 -6.19
C ARG A 31 0.88 4.45 -6.68
N PHE A 32 1.15 5.74 -6.56
CA PHE A 32 2.32 6.35 -7.16
C PHE A 32 3.50 6.55 -6.19
N GLN A 33 3.26 6.46 -4.86
CA GLN A 33 4.30 6.65 -3.84
C GLN A 33 3.98 5.96 -2.51
N GLY A 34 4.93 6.00 -1.59
CA GLY A 34 4.80 5.48 -0.23
C GLY A 34 5.28 4.04 -0.09
N GLY A 35 5.13 3.48 1.10
CA GLY A 35 5.56 2.13 1.46
C GLY A 35 4.49 1.37 2.24
N PRO A 36 4.83 0.20 2.84
CA PRO A 36 3.88 -0.66 3.54
C PRO A 36 3.52 -0.19 4.96
N ASN A 37 3.99 0.99 5.40
CA ASN A 37 3.92 1.42 6.79
C ASN A 37 2.49 1.69 7.28
N ALA A 38 1.62 2.20 6.42
CA ALA A 38 0.23 2.50 6.75
C ALA A 38 -0.71 1.57 5.99
N GLY A 39 -1.52 0.82 6.72
CA GLY A 39 -2.60 0.03 6.14
C GLY A 39 -3.85 0.87 5.94
N HIS A 40 -4.62 0.54 4.92
CA HIS A 40 -5.96 1.07 4.72
C HIS A 40 -6.98 -0.06 4.81
N THR A 41 -8.02 0.20 5.58
CA THR A 41 -9.09 -0.77 5.80
C THR A 41 -10.21 -0.56 4.81
N LEU A 42 -10.58 -1.62 4.11
CA LEU A 42 -11.73 -1.69 3.22
C LEU A 42 -12.77 -2.67 3.78
N TYR A 43 -13.99 -2.50 3.35
CA TYR A 43 -15.08 -3.45 3.62
C TYR A 43 -15.61 -3.98 2.29
N VAL A 44 -15.32 -5.23 2.02
CA VAL A 44 -15.71 -5.92 0.79
C VAL A 44 -16.68 -7.03 1.16
N GLU A 45 -17.90 -6.98 0.64
CA GLU A 45 -18.98 -7.96 0.95
C GLU A 45 -19.16 -8.20 2.46
N GLY A 46 -19.09 -7.11 3.26
CA GLY A 46 -19.23 -7.18 4.72
C GLY A 46 -17.99 -7.70 5.47
N LYS A 47 -16.93 -8.10 4.77
CA LYS A 47 -15.67 -8.52 5.37
C LYS A 47 -14.67 -7.38 5.44
N LYS A 48 -14.00 -7.26 6.58
CA LYS A 48 -12.93 -6.28 6.77
C LYS A 48 -11.63 -6.79 6.18
N VAL A 49 -11.05 -6.02 5.28
CA VAL A 49 -9.75 -6.29 4.65
C VAL A 49 -8.80 -5.12 4.89
N VAL A 50 -7.55 -5.42 5.20
CA VAL A 50 -6.51 -4.41 5.36
C VAL A 50 -5.47 -4.61 4.26
N LEU A 51 -5.29 -3.59 3.44
CA LEU A 51 -4.24 -3.53 2.42
C LEU A 51 -3.19 -2.50 2.82
N HIS A 52 -1.93 -2.78 2.50
CA HIS A 52 -0.78 -1.89 2.76
C HIS A 52 -0.16 -1.35 1.48
N GLN A 53 -0.08 -2.17 0.43
CA GLN A 53 0.63 -1.86 -0.81
C GLN A 53 -0.26 -1.94 -2.04
N ILE A 54 -1.20 -2.89 -2.09
CA ILE A 54 -2.11 -3.07 -3.21
C ILE A 54 -3.08 -1.88 -3.27
N PRO A 55 -3.32 -1.28 -4.46
CA PRO A 55 -4.31 -0.22 -4.62
C PRO A 55 -5.72 -0.69 -4.25
N SER A 56 -6.53 0.23 -3.71
CA SER A 56 -7.89 -0.07 -3.23
C SER A 56 -8.85 -0.54 -4.33
N GLY A 57 -8.54 -0.24 -5.58
CA GLY A 57 -9.36 -0.67 -6.72
C GLY A 57 -9.33 -2.16 -7.04
N ILE A 58 -8.51 -2.95 -6.32
CA ILE A 58 -8.30 -4.38 -6.62
C ILE A 58 -9.58 -5.22 -6.54
N PHE A 59 -10.55 -4.79 -5.74
CA PHE A 59 -11.83 -5.48 -5.56
C PHE A 59 -12.91 -5.05 -6.55
N HIS A 60 -12.62 -4.08 -7.42
CA HIS A 60 -13.55 -3.63 -8.45
C HIS A 60 -13.26 -4.31 -9.78
N ASP A 61 -14.27 -4.97 -10.35
CA ASP A 61 -14.14 -5.69 -11.61
C ASP A 61 -13.77 -4.77 -12.79
N GLY A 62 -12.94 -5.30 -13.68
CA GLY A 62 -12.53 -4.59 -14.90
C GLY A 62 -11.56 -3.42 -14.66
N LYS A 63 -11.08 -3.20 -13.44
CA LYS A 63 -10.15 -2.10 -13.12
C LYS A 63 -8.70 -2.58 -13.15
N THR A 64 -7.84 -1.77 -13.75
CA THR A 64 -6.39 -1.97 -13.71
C THR A 64 -5.81 -1.32 -12.45
N ASN A 65 -5.05 -2.07 -11.67
CA ASN A 65 -4.40 -1.60 -10.46
C ASN A 65 -2.89 -1.54 -10.70
N LEU A 66 -2.29 -0.38 -10.45
CA LEU A 66 -0.88 -0.13 -10.73
C LEU A 66 -0.11 0.27 -9.46
N ILE A 67 0.98 -0.43 -9.18
CA ILE A 67 1.99 -0.02 -8.22
C ILE A 67 3.10 0.68 -9.00
N GLY A 68 3.21 2.00 -8.84
CA GLY A 68 4.14 2.84 -9.58
C GLY A 68 5.57 2.79 -9.05
N ASN A 69 6.47 3.42 -9.78
CA ASN A 69 7.91 3.45 -9.50
C ASN A 69 8.31 4.22 -8.24
N GLY A 70 7.49 5.15 -7.77
CA GLY A 70 7.72 5.89 -6.51
C GLY A 70 7.32 5.11 -5.25
N VAL A 71 6.82 3.89 -5.39
CA VAL A 71 6.46 3.02 -4.27
C VAL A 71 7.70 2.29 -3.77
N VAL A 72 7.84 2.19 -2.45
CA VAL A 72 8.81 1.32 -1.77
C VAL A 72 8.08 0.05 -1.36
N LEU A 73 8.39 -1.05 -2.04
CA LEU A 73 7.66 -2.30 -2.00
C LEU A 73 8.34 -3.30 -1.07
N ASP A 74 7.58 -3.87 -0.14
CA ASP A 74 7.98 -5.04 0.65
C ASP A 74 7.42 -6.31 0.00
N PRO A 75 8.26 -7.14 -0.61
CA PRO A 75 7.79 -8.35 -1.30
C PRO A 75 7.06 -9.33 -0.38
N VAL A 76 7.49 -9.43 0.88
CA VAL A 76 6.87 -10.35 1.86
C VAL A 76 5.46 -9.90 2.21
N THR A 77 5.28 -8.62 2.49
CA THR A 77 3.96 -8.05 2.76
C THR A 77 3.07 -8.12 1.53
N LEU A 78 3.60 -7.82 0.34
CA LEU A 78 2.84 -7.90 -0.91
C LEU A 78 2.32 -9.31 -1.18
N MET A 79 3.15 -10.33 -1.00
CA MET A 79 2.74 -11.74 -1.20
C MET A 79 1.60 -12.14 -0.25
N LYS A 80 1.64 -11.68 1.01
CA LYS A 80 0.56 -11.91 1.98
C LYS A 80 -0.73 -11.22 1.55
N GLU A 81 -0.66 -9.99 1.07
CA GLU A 81 -1.82 -9.26 0.56
C GLU A 81 -2.41 -9.94 -0.68
N CYS A 82 -1.56 -10.38 -1.62
CA CYS A 82 -1.99 -11.13 -2.79
C CYS A 82 -2.73 -12.42 -2.41
N ALA A 83 -2.23 -13.15 -1.40
CA ALA A 83 -2.89 -14.35 -0.89
C ALA A 83 -4.26 -14.02 -0.26
N THR A 84 -4.35 -12.91 0.49
CA THR A 84 -5.61 -12.43 1.07
C THR A 84 -6.62 -12.07 -0.01
N VAL A 85 -6.20 -11.30 -1.01
CA VAL A 85 -7.03 -10.90 -2.16
C VAL A 85 -7.52 -12.14 -2.93
N ALA A 86 -6.63 -13.11 -3.19
CA ALA A 86 -6.99 -14.36 -3.85
C ALA A 86 -8.01 -15.18 -3.05
N SER A 87 -7.89 -15.22 -1.71
CA SER A 87 -8.83 -15.93 -0.84
C SER A 87 -10.24 -15.33 -0.87
N MET A 88 -10.37 -14.11 -1.35
CA MET A 88 -11.66 -13.43 -1.57
C MET A 88 -12.20 -13.58 -3.00
N GLY A 89 -11.59 -14.45 -3.80
CA GLY A 89 -12.06 -14.75 -5.16
C GLY A 89 -11.53 -13.81 -6.25
N VAL A 90 -10.65 -12.88 -5.92
CA VAL A 90 -10.10 -11.93 -6.90
C VAL A 90 -8.84 -12.51 -7.56
N ASP A 91 -8.83 -12.61 -8.88
CA ASP A 91 -7.66 -12.97 -9.67
C ASP A 91 -6.76 -11.74 -9.91
N TYR A 92 -5.98 -11.40 -8.88
CA TYR A 92 -5.10 -10.23 -8.91
C TYR A 92 -4.05 -10.27 -10.04
N LYS A 93 -3.72 -11.47 -10.57
CA LYS A 93 -2.73 -11.62 -11.65
C LYS A 93 -3.18 -10.97 -12.95
N LYS A 94 -4.48 -10.80 -13.16
CA LYS A 94 -5.04 -10.18 -14.35
C LYS A 94 -5.07 -8.66 -14.28
N ASN A 95 -5.16 -8.10 -13.09
CA ASN A 95 -5.46 -6.69 -12.91
C ASN A 95 -4.50 -5.92 -11.99
N LEU A 96 -3.47 -6.57 -11.42
CA LEU A 96 -2.42 -5.93 -10.64
C LEU A 96 -1.11 -5.88 -11.43
N TYR A 97 -0.63 -4.69 -11.66
CA TYR A 97 0.64 -4.41 -12.35
C TYR A 97 1.60 -3.70 -11.41
N ILE A 98 2.86 -4.06 -11.49
CA ILE A 98 3.93 -3.49 -10.67
C ILE A 98 4.99 -2.93 -11.60
N SER A 99 5.38 -1.67 -11.35
CA SER A 99 6.49 -1.07 -12.09
C SER A 99 7.78 -1.84 -11.81
N GLU A 100 8.51 -2.21 -12.85
CA GLU A 100 9.84 -2.81 -12.73
C GLU A 100 10.86 -1.89 -12.05
N ARG A 101 10.55 -0.60 -11.97
CA ARG A 101 11.36 0.44 -11.32
C ARG A 101 10.94 0.73 -9.88
N ALA A 102 9.99 -0.03 -9.31
CA ALA A 102 9.63 0.11 -7.91
C ALA A 102 10.82 -0.28 -7.01
N HIS A 103 11.03 0.48 -5.93
CA HIS A 103 12.11 0.20 -4.98
C HIS A 103 11.72 -0.93 -4.05
N LEU A 104 12.64 -1.86 -3.81
CA LEU A 104 12.40 -3.01 -2.94
C LEU A 104 12.96 -2.78 -1.53
N ILE A 105 12.18 -3.17 -0.53
CA ILE A 105 12.68 -3.33 0.84
C ILE A 105 13.33 -4.70 0.95
N LEU A 106 14.65 -4.71 1.07
CA LEU A 106 15.41 -5.94 1.26
C LEU A 106 15.56 -6.27 2.75
N PRO A 107 15.69 -7.54 3.14
CA PRO A 107 15.91 -7.94 4.53
C PRO A 107 17.12 -7.23 5.17
N THR A 108 18.17 -6.99 4.42
CA THR A 108 19.36 -6.24 4.83
C THR A 108 19.03 -4.80 5.21
N THR A 109 18.12 -4.14 4.49
CA THR A 109 17.68 -2.78 4.79
C THR A 109 16.95 -2.71 6.13
N VAL A 110 16.13 -3.72 6.43
CA VAL A 110 15.41 -3.81 7.72
C VAL A 110 16.36 -3.99 8.89
N HIS A 111 17.42 -4.79 8.73
CA HIS A 111 18.44 -4.98 9.76
C HIS A 111 19.29 -3.73 10.02
N LEU A 112 19.54 -2.91 8.99
CA LEU A 112 20.30 -1.66 9.14
C LEU A 112 19.48 -0.54 9.80
N ILE A 113 18.16 -0.51 9.58
CA ILE A 113 17.29 0.56 10.12
C ILE A 113 16.91 0.32 11.59
N LYS A 114 16.75 -0.94 12.02
CA LYS A 114 16.39 -1.28 13.41
C LYS A 114 17.39 -0.73 14.43
N PRO A 115 18.71 -0.91 14.29
CA PRO A 115 19.68 -0.34 15.23
C PRO A 115 19.69 1.20 15.24
N ALA A 116 19.47 1.83 14.08
CA ALA A 116 19.43 3.29 14.00
C ALA A 116 18.19 3.91 14.69
N LYS A 117 17.06 3.21 14.71
CA LYS A 117 15.87 3.61 15.49
C LYS A 117 16.10 3.48 16.99
N LEU A 118 16.68 2.38 17.44
CA LEU A 118 17.06 2.18 18.85
C LEU A 118 18.03 3.25 19.35
N LEU A 119 19.02 3.64 18.54
CA LEU A 119 19.95 4.72 18.87
C LEU A 119 19.30 6.11 18.94
N LYS A 120 18.25 6.35 18.17
CA LYS A 120 17.46 7.61 18.24
C LYS A 120 16.55 7.64 19.46
N GLU A 121 15.98 6.53 19.85
CA GLU A 121 15.14 6.43 21.06
C GLU A 121 15.96 6.54 22.33
N THR A 122 17.14 5.93 22.41
CA THR A 122 18.06 6.10 23.54
C THR A 122 18.59 7.52 23.67
N LYS A 123 18.83 8.24 22.56
CA LYS A 123 19.19 9.66 22.61
C LYS A 123 18.06 10.58 23.06
N LYS A 124 16.80 10.24 22.81
CA LYS A 124 15.64 10.99 23.32
C LYS A 124 15.42 10.82 24.82
N LEU A 125 15.83 9.69 25.39
CA LEU A 125 15.77 9.42 26.84
C LEU A 125 16.94 10.02 27.64
N ALA A 126 18.00 10.46 26.97
CA ALA A 126 19.23 10.98 27.57
C ALA A 126 19.35 12.51 27.57
N LEU A 127 18.27 13.24 27.26
CA LEU A 127 18.24 14.70 27.40
C LEU A 127 17.56 15.07 28.73
N PRO A 128 18.23 15.93 29.56
CA PRO A 128 17.69 16.36 30.83
C PRO A 128 16.43 17.22 30.69
#